data_3268862fa86c792474a81043e8a82ff7
#
_entry.id   3268862fa86c792474a81043e8a82ff7
#
_cell.length_a   1.000
_cell.length_b   1.000
_cell.length_c   1.000
_cell.angle_alpha   90.00
_cell.angle_beta   90.00
_cell.angle_gamma   90.00
#
_symmetry.space_group_name_H-M   'P 1'
#
loop_
_entity.id
_entity.type
_entity.pdbx_description
1 polymer ?
#
loop_
_entity_poly.entity_id
_entity_poly.type
_entity_poly.pdbx_seq_one_letter_code
_entity_poly.pdbx_strand_id
1 'polypeptide(L)'
;EGRQNVVVMRTFAKAYGLAGFRVGYVVAPREIASAVRACALPFGVSSVAQAAAVASLEAEEELLARVNAIVGERERVVAELRVQGWDVPDAQGNFVWLSLGDRTAEFAAVAEEAGIMVRPFAGEGARVSIGEPAANDVFLSIAAKMVDAG
;
A
#
# COMPACT_ATOMS: atom_id res chain seq x y z
N GLU A 1 15.88 -21.93 2.79
CA GLU A 1 16.02 -23.31 2.27
C GLU A 1 15.40 -24.29 3.27
N GLY A 2 14.46 -25.15 2.81
CA GLY A 2 14.02 -26.34 3.53
C GLY A 2 13.00 -26.21 4.65
N ARG A 3 12.40 -25.03 4.89
CA ARG A 3 11.33 -24.91 5.88
C ARG A 3 10.03 -25.50 5.35
N GLN A 4 9.55 -26.56 6.01
CA GLN A 4 8.36 -27.30 5.60
C GLN A 4 7.03 -26.61 5.98
N ASN A 5 7.09 -25.52 6.74
CA ASN A 5 5.92 -24.80 7.27
C ASN A 5 5.86 -23.33 6.82
N VAL A 6 6.59 -22.95 5.77
CA VAL A 6 6.58 -21.58 5.25
C VAL A 6 5.85 -21.52 3.92
N VAL A 7 4.91 -20.58 3.83
CA VAL A 7 4.16 -20.27 2.61
C VAL A 7 4.43 -18.82 2.24
N VAL A 8 4.87 -18.59 1.00
CA VAL A 8 5.07 -17.24 0.46
C VAL A 8 3.93 -16.93 -0.49
N MET A 9 3.19 -15.87 -0.22
CA MET A 9 2.10 -15.39 -1.06
C MET A 9 2.53 -14.13 -1.81
N ARG A 10 2.23 -14.08 -3.10
CA ARG A 10 2.48 -12.91 -3.95
C ARG A 10 1.20 -12.55 -4.70
N THR A 11 1.02 -11.26 -4.95
CA THR A 11 -0.13 -10.74 -5.68
C THR A 11 0.32 -9.82 -6.81
N PHE A 12 -0.39 -9.85 -7.92
CA PHE A 12 -0.27 -8.87 -9.00
C PHE A 12 -1.16 -7.63 -8.79
N ALA A 13 -1.93 -7.60 -7.69
CA ALA A 13 -2.91 -6.55 -7.41
C ALA A 13 -2.31 -5.22 -6.94
N LYS A 14 -1.01 -5.12 -6.65
CA LYS A 14 -0.32 -3.94 -6.10
C LYS A 14 0.70 -3.38 -7.10
N ALA A 15 1.98 -3.64 -6.93
CA ALA A 15 3.06 -3.13 -7.78
C ALA A 15 2.84 -3.40 -9.28
N TYR A 16 2.27 -4.54 -9.62
CA TYR A 16 1.97 -4.93 -11.01
C TYR A 16 0.66 -4.34 -11.57
N GLY A 17 -0.11 -3.59 -10.79
CA GLY A 17 -1.29 -2.85 -11.28
C GLY A 17 -2.52 -3.69 -11.65
N LEU A 18 -2.52 -5.00 -11.39
CA LEU A 18 -3.56 -5.94 -11.86
C LEU A 18 -4.63 -6.23 -10.79
N ALA A 19 -5.03 -5.26 -9.99
CA ALA A 19 -6.00 -5.45 -8.91
C ALA A 19 -7.34 -6.02 -9.38
N GLY A 20 -7.84 -5.58 -10.54
CA GLY A 20 -9.10 -6.04 -11.13
C GLY A 20 -9.04 -7.47 -11.70
N PHE A 21 -7.86 -7.97 -12.05
CA PHE A 21 -7.68 -9.30 -12.65
C PHE A 21 -7.72 -10.46 -11.66
N ARG A 22 -7.65 -10.19 -10.34
CA ARG A 22 -7.76 -11.20 -9.29
C ARG A 22 -6.73 -12.33 -9.41
N VAL A 23 -5.47 -12.00 -9.67
CA VAL A 23 -4.38 -12.96 -9.88
C VAL A 23 -3.25 -12.79 -8.86
N GLY A 24 -2.73 -13.91 -8.44
CA GLY A 24 -1.59 -14.02 -7.53
C GLY A 24 -1.10 -15.46 -7.50
N TYR A 25 -0.06 -15.73 -6.74
CA TYR A 25 0.48 -17.07 -6.61
C TYR A 25 1.00 -17.36 -5.19
N VAL A 26 1.13 -18.63 -4.94
CA VAL A 26 1.66 -19.17 -3.68
C VAL A 26 2.87 -20.06 -3.99
N VAL A 27 3.95 -19.86 -3.24
CA VAL A 27 5.10 -20.75 -3.21
C VAL A 27 5.12 -21.44 -1.86
N ALA A 28 5.05 -22.77 -1.86
CA ALA A 28 4.95 -23.56 -0.65
C ALA A 28 5.57 -24.96 -0.87
N PRO A 29 5.88 -25.71 0.19
CA PRO A 29 6.19 -27.13 0.09
C PRO A 29 5.11 -27.90 -0.68
N ARG A 30 5.50 -28.96 -1.40
CA ARG A 30 4.62 -29.70 -2.31
C ARG A 30 3.30 -30.13 -1.68
N GLU A 31 3.33 -30.61 -0.44
CA GLU A 31 2.11 -31.06 0.27
C GLU A 31 1.13 -29.92 0.51
N ILE A 32 1.64 -28.79 0.99
CA ILE A 32 0.82 -27.58 1.21
C ILE A 32 0.29 -27.04 -0.11
N ALA A 33 1.14 -26.94 -1.14
CA ALA A 33 0.72 -26.48 -2.47
C ALA A 33 -0.37 -27.37 -3.08
N SER A 34 -0.28 -28.69 -2.86
CA SER A 34 -1.30 -29.65 -3.31
C SER A 34 -2.62 -29.48 -2.55
N ALA A 35 -2.57 -29.28 -1.24
CA ALA A 35 -3.76 -29.03 -0.42
C ALA A 35 -4.45 -27.71 -0.82
N VAL A 36 -3.70 -26.64 -1.02
CA VAL A 36 -4.21 -25.35 -1.50
C VAL A 36 -4.88 -25.52 -2.88
N ARG A 37 -4.25 -26.26 -3.78
CA ARG A 37 -4.81 -26.53 -5.11
C ARG A 37 -6.12 -27.32 -5.04
N ALA A 38 -6.22 -28.29 -4.13
CA ALA A 38 -7.43 -29.08 -3.93
C ALA A 38 -8.62 -28.23 -3.42
N CYS A 39 -8.34 -27.14 -2.71
CA CYS A 39 -9.36 -26.20 -2.22
C CYS A 39 -9.63 -25.04 -3.21
N ALA A 40 -8.85 -24.92 -4.29
CA ALA A 40 -9.01 -23.83 -5.24
C ALA A 40 -10.25 -24.06 -6.13
N LEU A 41 -10.91 -22.95 -6.49
CA LEU A 41 -12.02 -23.00 -7.45
C LEU A 41 -11.50 -23.43 -8.82
N PRO A 42 -12.17 -24.38 -9.50
CA PRO A 42 -11.86 -24.69 -10.88
C PRO A 42 -11.96 -23.43 -11.75
N PHE A 43 -10.95 -23.21 -12.62
CA PHE A 43 -10.89 -22.05 -13.50
C PHE A 43 -10.90 -20.70 -12.77
N GLY A 44 -10.45 -20.64 -11.51
CA GLY A 44 -10.47 -19.43 -10.65
C GLY A 44 -9.64 -18.26 -11.19
N VAL A 45 -8.69 -18.49 -12.11
CA VAL A 45 -7.91 -17.46 -12.80
C VAL A 45 -8.21 -17.49 -14.28
N SER A 46 -8.81 -16.43 -14.83
CA SER A 46 -9.14 -16.33 -16.24
C SER A 46 -7.90 -16.33 -17.15
N SER A 47 -8.04 -16.76 -18.41
CA SER A 47 -6.96 -16.71 -19.40
C SER A 47 -6.43 -15.27 -19.62
N VAL A 48 -7.32 -14.28 -19.56
CA VAL A 48 -6.95 -12.86 -19.66
C VAL A 48 -6.09 -12.44 -18.48
N ALA A 49 -6.42 -12.86 -17.26
CA ALA A 49 -5.62 -12.56 -16.07
C ALA A 49 -4.23 -13.24 -16.13
N GLN A 50 -4.15 -14.47 -16.66
CA GLN A 50 -2.89 -15.16 -16.87
C GLN A 50 -2.01 -14.43 -17.90
N ALA A 51 -2.57 -14.04 -19.05
CA ALA A 51 -1.85 -13.28 -20.07
C ALA A 51 -1.37 -11.92 -19.53
N ALA A 52 -2.23 -11.20 -18.79
CA ALA A 52 -1.87 -9.93 -18.16
C ALA A 52 -0.73 -10.10 -17.14
N ALA A 53 -0.73 -11.18 -16.34
CA ALA A 53 0.34 -11.46 -15.40
C ALA A 53 1.69 -11.71 -16.10
N VAL A 54 1.69 -12.45 -17.20
CA VAL A 54 2.90 -12.71 -18.02
C VAL A 54 3.42 -11.38 -18.60
N ALA A 55 2.55 -10.59 -19.24
CA ALA A 55 2.92 -9.30 -19.80
C ALA A 55 3.45 -8.31 -18.74
N SER A 56 2.89 -8.35 -17.52
CA SER A 56 3.40 -7.52 -16.41
C SER A 56 4.80 -7.94 -15.96
N LEU A 57 5.11 -9.23 -15.97
CA LEU A 57 6.47 -9.70 -15.66
C LEU A 57 7.47 -9.33 -16.76
N GLU A 58 7.05 -9.33 -18.02
CA GLU A 58 7.87 -8.86 -19.13
C GLU A 58 8.17 -7.35 -19.07
N ALA A 59 7.27 -6.57 -18.46
CA ALA A 59 7.44 -5.12 -18.23
C ALA A 59 7.97 -4.79 -16.82
N GLU A 60 8.59 -5.73 -16.11
CA GLU A 60 8.97 -5.59 -14.69
C GLU A 60 9.91 -4.41 -14.45
N GLU A 61 10.85 -4.15 -15.33
CA GLU A 61 11.78 -3.02 -15.21
C GLU A 61 11.03 -1.68 -15.13
N GLU A 62 10.08 -1.45 -16.05
CA GLU A 62 9.26 -0.23 -16.08
C GLU A 62 8.37 -0.12 -14.83
N LEU A 63 7.79 -1.23 -14.39
CA LEU A 63 6.95 -1.29 -13.20
C LEU A 63 7.75 -1.00 -11.92
N LEU A 64 8.95 -1.54 -11.81
CA LEU A 64 9.84 -1.29 -10.67
C LEU A 64 10.35 0.15 -10.63
N ALA A 65 10.54 0.80 -11.77
CA ALA A 65 10.86 2.22 -11.82
C ALA A 65 9.74 3.07 -11.16
N ARG A 66 8.47 2.75 -11.41
CA ARG A 66 7.31 3.39 -10.75
C ARG A 66 7.27 3.10 -9.25
N VAL A 67 7.56 1.86 -8.85
CA VAL A 67 7.65 1.49 -7.43
C VAL A 67 8.73 2.31 -6.72
N ASN A 68 9.90 2.45 -7.33
CA ASN A 68 11.01 3.22 -6.78
C ASN A 68 10.65 4.72 -6.63
N ALA A 69 9.90 5.30 -7.58
CA ALA A 69 9.40 6.66 -7.46
C ALA A 69 8.47 6.82 -6.24
N ILE A 70 7.55 5.86 -6.02
CA ILE A 70 6.68 5.86 -4.84
C ILE A 70 7.48 5.69 -3.54
N VAL A 71 8.51 4.85 -3.55
CA VAL A 71 9.40 4.65 -2.39
C VAL A 71 10.12 5.95 -2.03
N GLY A 72 10.73 6.62 -3.01
CA GLY A 72 11.41 7.90 -2.80
C GLY A 72 10.47 8.98 -2.27
N GLU A 73 9.26 9.06 -2.82
CA GLU A 73 8.25 10.02 -2.37
C GLU A 73 7.75 9.69 -0.95
N ARG A 74 7.57 8.42 -0.61
CA ARG A 74 7.25 8.01 0.76
C ARG A 74 8.35 8.43 1.74
N GLU A 75 9.61 8.22 1.39
CA GLU A 75 10.75 8.60 2.23
C GLU A 75 10.79 10.10 2.46
N ARG A 76 10.52 10.91 1.44
CA ARG A 76 10.39 12.36 1.55
C ARG A 76 9.26 12.73 2.50
N VAL A 77 8.07 12.19 2.31
CA VAL A 77 6.90 12.48 3.15
C VAL A 77 7.15 12.09 4.60
N VAL A 78 7.74 10.93 4.87
CA VAL A 78 8.08 10.50 6.24
C VAL A 78 9.09 11.43 6.88
N ALA A 79 10.12 11.86 6.14
CA ALA A 79 11.12 12.80 6.64
C ALA A 79 10.48 14.15 7.03
N GLU A 80 9.64 14.72 6.17
CA GLU A 80 8.93 15.98 6.43
C GLU A 80 7.98 15.87 7.64
N LEU A 81 7.21 14.80 7.74
CA LEU A 81 6.33 14.56 8.90
C LEU A 81 7.13 14.51 10.21
N ARG A 82 8.29 13.85 10.20
CA ARG A 82 9.17 13.78 11.38
C ARG A 82 9.75 15.15 11.74
N VAL A 83 10.11 15.96 10.75
CA VAL A 83 10.54 17.36 10.97
C VAL A 83 9.42 18.20 11.58
N GLN A 84 8.17 17.98 11.18
CA GLN A 84 6.99 18.61 11.76
C GLN A 84 6.70 18.14 13.20
N GLY A 85 7.32 17.04 13.68
CA GLY A 85 7.13 16.51 15.04
C GLY A 85 6.19 15.30 15.11
N TRP A 86 5.75 14.75 13.98
CA TRP A 86 4.95 13.51 13.98
C TRP A 86 5.81 12.29 14.32
N ASP A 87 5.29 11.43 15.20
CA ASP A 87 5.82 10.08 15.37
C ASP A 87 5.23 9.15 14.28
N VAL A 88 6.03 8.93 13.25
CA VAL A 88 5.62 8.12 12.08
C VAL A 88 6.34 6.79 12.11
N PRO A 89 5.61 5.68 12.23
CA PRO A 89 6.18 4.32 12.14
C PRO A 89 6.89 4.08 10.80
N ASP A 90 7.90 3.22 10.81
CA ASP A 90 8.55 2.79 9.59
C ASP A 90 7.55 2.06 8.68
N ALA A 91 7.39 2.58 7.47
CA ALA A 91 6.47 2.05 6.48
C ALA A 91 7.22 1.39 5.31
N GLN A 92 6.77 0.19 4.92
CA GLN A 92 7.25 -0.51 3.72
C GLN A 92 6.18 -0.57 2.61
N GLY A 93 4.96 -0.11 2.90
CA GLY A 93 3.87 0.02 1.94
C GLY A 93 3.89 1.37 1.21
N ASN A 94 2.86 1.60 0.41
CA ASN A 94 2.63 2.87 -0.29
C ASN A 94 1.76 3.84 0.54
N PHE A 95 1.93 3.85 1.85
CA PHE A 95 1.16 4.70 2.76
C PHE A 95 1.96 5.03 4.02
N VAL A 96 1.55 6.06 4.71
CA VAL A 96 1.98 6.43 6.06
C VAL A 96 0.81 6.33 7.03
N TRP A 97 1.13 6.21 8.32
CA TRP A 97 0.17 6.22 9.40
C TRP A 97 0.39 7.44 10.30
N LEU A 98 -0.68 8.16 10.59
CA LEU A 98 -0.69 9.22 11.60
C LEU A 98 -1.55 8.77 12.79
N SER A 99 -0.96 8.71 13.97
CA SER A 99 -1.66 8.46 15.23
C SER A 99 -2.32 9.77 15.68
N LEU A 100 -3.64 9.85 15.61
CA LEU A 100 -4.42 11.08 15.82
C LEU A 100 -5.38 10.97 17.01
N GLY A 101 -5.67 9.73 17.48
CA GLY A 101 -6.64 9.50 18.55
C GLY A 101 -7.99 10.14 18.23
N ASP A 102 -8.51 10.90 19.17
CA ASP A 102 -9.82 11.57 19.04
C ASP A 102 -9.88 12.62 17.93
N ARG A 103 -8.72 13.14 17.47
CA ARG A 103 -8.65 14.10 16.35
C ARG A 103 -8.73 13.47 14.97
N THR A 104 -8.93 12.16 14.88
CA THR A 104 -8.99 11.44 13.60
C THR A 104 -10.09 11.97 12.69
N ALA A 105 -11.28 12.25 13.24
CA ALA A 105 -12.41 12.75 12.46
C ALA A 105 -12.18 14.19 11.95
N GLU A 106 -11.62 15.05 12.78
CA GLU A 106 -11.23 16.42 12.43
C GLU A 106 -10.23 16.43 11.27
N PHE A 107 -9.15 15.64 11.42
CA PHE A 107 -8.14 15.51 10.37
C PHE A 107 -8.72 15.03 9.05
N ALA A 108 -9.60 14.02 9.08
CA ALA A 108 -10.24 13.50 7.87
C ALA A 108 -11.10 14.56 7.19
N ALA A 109 -11.87 15.35 7.94
CA ALA A 109 -12.70 16.43 7.41
C ALA A 109 -11.86 17.55 6.77
N VAL A 110 -10.78 17.99 7.45
CA VAL A 110 -9.86 19.02 6.90
C VAL A 110 -9.15 18.52 5.65
N ALA A 111 -8.76 17.24 5.62
CA ALA A 111 -8.16 16.63 4.43
C ALA A 111 -9.16 16.59 3.25
N GLU A 112 -10.41 16.20 3.50
CA GLU A 112 -11.46 16.14 2.48
C GLU A 112 -11.78 17.52 1.92
N GLU A 113 -11.87 18.56 2.76
CA GLU A 113 -12.07 19.95 2.32
C GLU A 113 -10.92 20.44 1.41
N ALA A 114 -9.70 19.95 1.63
CA ALA A 114 -8.56 20.25 0.78
C ALA A 114 -8.43 19.31 -0.44
N GLY A 115 -9.41 18.43 -0.68
CA GLY A 115 -9.42 17.48 -1.79
C GLY A 115 -8.55 16.23 -1.59
N ILE A 116 -8.09 15.97 -0.36
CA ILE A 116 -7.26 14.80 -0.03
C ILE A 116 -8.12 13.76 0.70
N MET A 117 -8.35 12.63 0.04
CA MET A 117 -9.04 11.50 0.67
C MET A 117 -8.08 10.65 1.49
N VAL A 118 -8.32 10.56 2.78
CA VAL A 118 -7.59 9.69 3.71
C VAL A 118 -8.47 8.54 4.18
N ARG A 119 -7.88 7.52 4.79
CA ARG A 119 -8.64 6.44 5.43
C ARG A 119 -8.60 6.60 6.95
N PRO A 120 -9.66 7.15 7.56
CA PRO A 120 -9.72 7.28 9.00
C PRO A 120 -10.03 5.94 9.68
N PHE A 121 -9.48 5.77 10.89
CA PHE A 121 -9.79 4.71 11.85
C PHE A 121 -10.16 5.42 13.15
N ALA A 122 -11.45 5.47 13.44
CA ALA A 122 -12.02 6.26 14.52
C ALA A 122 -11.34 5.99 15.87
N GLY A 123 -10.90 7.05 16.54
CA GLY A 123 -10.21 6.96 17.83
C GLY A 123 -8.75 6.48 17.78
N GLU A 124 -8.23 6.14 16.59
CA GLU A 124 -6.88 5.63 16.43
C GLU A 124 -6.01 6.57 15.59
N GLY A 125 -6.41 6.82 14.33
CA GLY A 125 -5.62 7.63 13.43
C GLY A 125 -6.06 7.50 11.97
N ALA A 126 -5.20 7.94 11.07
CA ALA A 126 -5.48 7.91 9.64
C ALA A 126 -4.34 7.27 8.83
N ARG A 127 -4.71 6.44 7.88
CA ARG A 127 -3.81 5.95 6.86
C ARG A 127 -3.89 6.87 5.64
N VAL A 128 -2.75 7.39 5.25
CA VAL A 128 -2.61 8.27 4.08
C VAL A 128 -1.78 7.57 3.02
N SER A 129 -2.36 7.33 1.85
CA SER A 129 -1.64 6.75 0.72
C SER A 129 -0.71 7.78 0.10
N ILE A 130 0.50 7.35 -0.26
CA ILE A 130 1.43 8.16 -1.04
C ILE A 130 0.87 8.31 -2.45
N GLY A 131 0.64 9.55 -2.84
CA GLY A 131 0.12 9.95 -4.15
C GLY A 131 1.16 10.70 -4.97
N GLU A 132 0.67 11.52 -5.89
CA GLU A 132 1.50 12.44 -6.66
C GLU A 132 2.13 13.51 -5.73
N PRO A 133 3.36 14.00 -6.03
CA PRO A 133 4.06 14.97 -5.17
C PRO A 133 3.20 16.17 -4.75
N ALA A 134 2.45 16.76 -5.69
CA ALA A 134 1.58 17.90 -5.39
C ALA A 134 0.47 17.56 -4.35
N ALA A 135 -0.11 16.38 -4.43
CA ALA A 135 -1.10 15.93 -3.45
C ALA A 135 -0.46 15.67 -2.08
N ASN A 136 0.75 15.10 -2.07
CA ASN A 136 1.50 14.89 -0.84
C ASN A 136 1.92 16.22 -0.18
N ASP A 137 2.24 17.25 -0.96
CA ASP A 137 2.55 18.59 -0.43
C ASP A 137 1.33 19.22 0.25
N VAL A 138 0.13 19.08 -0.33
CA VAL A 138 -1.12 19.48 0.31
C VAL A 138 -1.34 18.72 1.61
N PHE A 139 -1.17 17.39 1.59
CA PHE A 139 -1.26 16.56 2.80
C PHE A 139 -0.28 17.03 3.89
N LEU A 140 1.00 17.27 3.56
CA LEU A 140 2.01 17.74 4.49
C LEU A 140 1.65 19.11 5.10
N SER A 141 1.05 20.01 4.31
CA SER A 141 0.59 21.30 4.80
C SER A 141 -0.57 21.19 5.80
N ILE A 142 -1.45 20.22 5.62
CA ILE A 142 -2.53 19.91 6.56
C ILE A 142 -1.95 19.30 7.85
N ALA A 143 -1.04 18.35 7.72
CA ALA A 143 -0.40 17.69 8.84
C ALA A 143 0.34 18.71 9.75
N ALA A 144 1.05 19.68 9.16
CA ALA A 144 1.75 20.74 9.91
C ALA A 144 0.78 21.55 10.79
N LYS A 145 -0.37 21.97 10.25
CA LYS A 145 -1.39 22.73 11.00
C LYS A 145 -1.98 21.95 12.16
N MET A 146 -2.02 20.63 12.04
CA MET A 146 -2.58 19.76 13.08
C MET A 146 -1.61 19.50 14.24
N VAL A 147 -0.30 19.66 14.03
CA VAL A 147 0.70 19.59 15.11
C VAL A 147 0.63 20.84 15.98
N ASP A 148 0.53 22.02 15.36
CA ASP A 148 0.52 23.30 16.06
C ASP A 148 -0.76 23.52 16.91
N ALA A 149 -1.82 22.80 16.65
CA ALA A 149 -3.11 22.89 17.35
C ALA A 149 -3.23 21.99 18.59
N GLY A 150 -2.19 21.26 18.96
CA GLY A 150 -2.14 20.37 20.15
C GLY A 150 -1.19 20.87 21.18
#